data_ab699972704033b25faca6df03a037f4
#
_entry.id   ab699972704033b25faca6df03a037f4
#
_cell.length_a   1.000
_cell.length_b   1.000
_cell.length_c   1.000
_cell.angle_alpha   90.00
_cell.angle_beta   90.00
_cell.angle_gamma   90.00
#
_symmetry.space_group_name_H-M   'P 1'
#
loop_
_entity.id
_entity.type
_entity.pdbx_description
1 polymer ?
#
loop_
_entity_poly.entity_id
_entity_poly.type
_entity_poly.pdbx_seq_one_letter_code
_entity_poly.pdbx_strand_id
1 'polypeptide(L)'
;MICDCCTGVAIETPQAVSNRAGLSTIGYRTGTYASFLASMLAQIGTATAHGLRTRSDDDFTIALLDATAIVADVLTFYDERIANESYLRTSVELLSVAELARLIGYSPRPGASASAYLAFRINDPPPSPVPVAIDTLSSELGSLIPAGSKVQSMPAPGQTPQTFETQADLDARWVANALTPLLARPYPANSTNIDVLYVRNGGGGRVLGDRVLLASGGTFTLRTILAIRIDPKTQIAALTLDGGSAPSLADAPVPAPTPAPAGTTMTDTLVGQIVDGYVWNRDDLETLIARRSWSMNDFEATVNAARWKSPAGPALTAYAVKSNAALFGNNAPFWGSLPYSMRVDYTDPNTGDTVTAPYSEQWDTFGGVAGHDTLTYGPSSFNLDESIDLDAVYPAAVPGATVVFFDTIDSLTITATIETSTAVSRALYAMSGRVTSITLSNVMYSVGGPFFPSANGTVLGFLHPRIAAVYISEATLDLAPIPVTANVGDTSILLGRCVLPIPAGRFVAIAGERADR
;
A
#
# COMPACT_ATOMS: atom_id res chain seq x y z
N MET A 1 -51.38 87.47 -29.18
CA MET A 1 -50.29 86.46 -29.28
C MET A 1 -49.97 86.08 -27.88
N ILE A 2 -50.41 84.89 -27.48
CA ILE A 2 -49.98 84.28 -26.20
C ILE A 2 -48.61 83.72 -26.48
N CYS A 3 -47.60 84.23 -25.84
CA CYS A 3 -46.22 83.78 -25.98
C CYS A 3 -46.12 82.35 -25.39
N ASP A 4 -45.75 81.39 -26.22
CA ASP A 4 -45.65 80.00 -25.88
C ASP A 4 -44.61 79.69 -24.77
N CYS A 5 -43.80 80.68 -24.45
CA CYS A 5 -42.84 80.68 -23.35
C CYS A 5 -43.45 80.77 -21.96
N CYS A 6 -44.77 81.05 -21.86
CA CYS A 6 -45.52 81.14 -20.61
C CYS A 6 -46.49 79.98 -20.38
N THR A 7 -46.61 79.04 -21.35
CA THR A 7 -47.26 77.78 -21.11
C THR A 7 -46.36 76.96 -20.18
N GLY A 8 -46.78 76.91 -18.95
CA GLY A 8 -46.02 76.20 -17.95
C GLY A 8 -45.73 74.77 -18.33
N VAL A 9 -44.81 74.18 -17.63
CA VAL A 9 -44.49 72.77 -17.70
C VAL A 9 -45.80 71.90 -17.62
N ALA A 10 -45.91 70.87 -18.39
CA ALA A 10 -47.12 70.03 -18.39
C ALA A 10 -47.32 69.34 -17.04
N ILE A 11 -48.58 69.01 -16.70
CA ILE A 11 -48.89 68.21 -15.50
C ILE A 11 -48.52 66.78 -15.84
N GLU A 12 -47.48 66.29 -15.21
CA GLU A 12 -46.91 64.99 -15.44
C GLU A 12 -47.29 63.95 -14.35
N THR A 13 -47.99 64.39 -13.29
CA THR A 13 -48.42 63.54 -12.20
C THR A 13 -49.93 63.59 -12.04
N PRO A 14 -50.57 62.45 -11.70
CA PRO A 14 -49.97 61.11 -11.49
C PRO A 14 -49.56 60.42 -12.81
N GLN A 15 -48.41 59.78 -12.82
CA GLN A 15 -47.97 58.92 -13.92
C GLN A 15 -48.77 57.63 -13.91
N ALA A 16 -49.22 57.16 -15.11
CA ALA A 16 -49.92 55.88 -15.21
C ALA A 16 -48.90 54.74 -15.06
N VAL A 17 -49.12 53.91 -14.07
CA VAL A 17 -48.33 52.72 -13.80
C VAL A 17 -49.05 51.48 -14.36
N SER A 18 -48.35 50.72 -15.21
CA SER A 18 -48.88 49.46 -15.76
C SER A 18 -47.95 48.31 -15.44
N ASN A 19 -48.48 47.34 -14.68
CA ASN A 19 -47.72 46.12 -14.29
C ASN A 19 -48.29 44.89 -15.00
N ARG A 20 -47.42 44.19 -15.76
CA ARG A 20 -47.77 42.91 -16.35
C ARG A 20 -47.74 41.81 -15.28
N ALA A 21 -48.56 40.79 -15.46
CA ALA A 21 -48.50 39.61 -14.61
C ALA A 21 -47.11 38.95 -14.68
N GLY A 22 -46.62 38.48 -13.56
CA GLY A 22 -45.37 37.68 -13.49
C GLY A 22 -44.08 38.48 -13.35
N LEU A 23 -44.13 39.77 -13.11
CA LEU A 23 -42.95 40.59 -12.80
C LEU A 23 -42.34 40.21 -11.45
N SER A 24 -41.01 40.32 -11.35
CA SER A 24 -40.26 40.20 -10.09
C SER A 24 -40.25 41.46 -9.25
N THR A 25 -40.63 42.60 -9.84
CA THR A 25 -40.83 43.90 -9.18
C THR A 25 -41.99 44.61 -9.84
N ILE A 26 -42.83 45.26 -9.07
CA ILE A 26 -43.91 46.10 -9.56
C ILE A 26 -43.53 47.59 -9.42
N GLY A 27 -43.89 48.35 -10.47
CA GLY A 27 -43.87 49.81 -10.39
C GLY A 27 -45.09 50.31 -9.62
N TYR A 28 -44.93 51.19 -8.68
CA TYR A 28 -45.99 51.80 -7.89
C TYR A 28 -45.87 53.32 -7.76
N ARG A 29 -44.77 53.88 -8.21
CA ARG A 29 -44.50 55.29 -8.13
C ARG A 29 -45.37 56.08 -9.10
N THR A 30 -46.14 56.99 -8.59
CA THR A 30 -46.99 57.89 -9.39
C THR A 30 -46.27 59.11 -9.91
N GLY A 31 -45.02 59.31 -9.52
CA GLY A 31 -44.16 60.38 -9.97
C GLY A 31 -42.78 60.30 -9.35
N THR A 32 -41.88 61.13 -9.86
CA THR A 32 -40.52 61.36 -9.34
C THR A 32 -40.39 62.84 -8.97
N TYR A 33 -39.33 63.23 -8.27
CA TYR A 33 -39.03 64.60 -7.91
C TYR A 33 -39.27 65.54 -9.10
N ALA A 34 -38.71 65.28 -10.27
CA ALA A 34 -38.82 66.09 -11.46
C ALA A 34 -40.27 66.26 -11.92
N SER A 35 -41.06 65.16 -11.97
CA SER A 35 -42.45 65.20 -12.41
C SER A 35 -43.39 65.82 -11.40
N PHE A 36 -43.12 65.64 -10.10
CA PHE A 36 -43.87 66.35 -9.05
C PHE A 36 -43.63 67.84 -9.10
N LEU A 37 -42.38 68.32 -9.18
CA LEU A 37 -42.03 69.71 -9.29
C LEU A 37 -42.62 70.36 -10.55
N ALA A 38 -42.48 69.67 -11.70
CA ALA A 38 -43.05 70.13 -12.96
C ALA A 38 -44.57 70.32 -12.88
N SER A 39 -45.28 69.32 -12.30
CA SER A 39 -46.75 69.38 -12.13
C SER A 39 -47.20 70.46 -11.21
N MET A 40 -46.52 70.67 -10.08
CA MET A 40 -46.83 71.76 -9.16
C MET A 40 -46.58 73.16 -9.77
N LEU A 41 -45.46 73.34 -10.46
CA LEU A 41 -45.15 74.57 -11.19
C LEU A 41 -46.17 74.83 -12.32
N ALA A 42 -46.66 73.81 -13.04
CA ALA A 42 -47.70 73.91 -14.05
C ALA A 42 -49.02 74.43 -13.43
N GLN A 43 -49.43 73.75 -12.31
CA GLN A 43 -50.67 74.14 -11.60
C GLN A 43 -50.70 75.59 -11.10
N ILE A 44 -49.59 75.99 -10.49
CA ILE A 44 -49.48 77.39 -10.01
C ILE A 44 -49.53 78.40 -11.16
N GLY A 45 -48.99 78.08 -12.31
CA GLY A 45 -49.01 78.91 -13.51
C GLY A 45 -50.40 79.03 -14.12
N THR A 46 -51.32 78.12 -13.87
CA THR A 46 -52.69 78.13 -14.40
C THR A 46 -53.73 78.69 -13.48
N ALA A 47 -53.39 78.96 -12.23
CA ALA A 47 -54.30 79.60 -11.25
C ALA A 47 -54.73 80.95 -11.69
N THR A 48 -56.02 81.11 -11.98
CA THR A 48 -56.61 82.31 -12.70
C THR A 48 -56.67 83.57 -11.87
N ALA A 49 -56.56 83.56 -10.54
CA ALA A 49 -56.75 84.74 -9.70
C ALA A 49 -55.41 85.39 -9.26
N HIS A 50 -54.41 84.63 -8.95
CA HIS A 50 -53.11 85.08 -8.44
C HIS A 50 -51.96 84.18 -8.85
N GLY A 51 -51.94 83.76 -10.14
CA GLY A 51 -50.88 82.88 -10.63
C GLY A 51 -49.46 83.44 -10.35
N LEU A 52 -48.65 82.65 -9.68
CA LEU A 52 -47.25 82.97 -9.45
C LEU A 52 -46.48 82.89 -10.78
N ARG A 53 -45.93 84.04 -11.19
CA ARG A 53 -45.21 84.19 -12.46
C ARG A 53 -43.71 83.97 -12.37
N THR A 54 -43.17 84.09 -11.14
CA THR A 54 -41.75 83.82 -10.91
C THR A 54 -41.41 82.36 -11.06
N ARG A 55 -40.17 82.05 -11.46
CA ARG A 55 -39.56 80.73 -11.51
C ARG A 55 -38.16 80.80 -10.93
N SER A 56 -37.87 81.85 -10.18
CA SER A 56 -36.58 82.02 -9.51
C SER A 56 -36.51 81.07 -8.32
N ASP A 57 -35.42 80.41 -8.16
CA ASP A 57 -35.15 79.49 -7.04
C ASP A 57 -35.04 80.25 -5.71
N ASP A 58 -34.79 81.55 -5.76
CA ASP A 58 -34.76 82.45 -4.57
C ASP A 58 -36.16 82.78 -4.05
N ASP A 59 -37.23 82.52 -4.79
CA ASP A 59 -38.60 82.74 -4.33
C ASP A 59 -39.00 81.70 -3.31
N PHE A 60 -39.44 82.16 -2.15
CA PHE A 60 -39.81 81.31 -1.03
C PHE A 60 -40.89 80.23 -1.40
N THR A 61 -41.83 80.58 -2.28
CA THR A 61 -42.90 79.71 -2.74
C THR A 61 -42.30 78.58 -3.63
N ILE A 62 -41.38 78.95 -4.51
CA ILE A 62 -40.70 77.95 -5.38
C ILE A 62 -39.85 77.03 -4.53
N ALA A 63 -39.11 77.53 -3.56
CA ALA A 63 -38.31 76.70 -2.63
C ALA A 63 -39.21 75.76 -1.80
N LEU A 64 -40.43 76.20 -1.39
CA LEU A 64 -41.39 75.34 -0.70
C LEU A 64 -41.93 74.22 -1.62
N LEU A 65 -42.16 74.46 -2.90
CA LEU A 65 -42.57 73.50 -3.88
C LEU A 65 -41.44 72.45 -4.14
N ASP A 66 -40.22 72.92 -4.24
CA ASP A 66 -39.05 72.12 -4.39
C ASP A 66 -38.94 71.12 -3.20
N ALA A 67 -38.98 71.62 -1.98
CA ALA A 67 -39.01 70.78 -0.77
C ALA A 67 -40.18 69.82 -0.76
N THR A 68 -41.39 70.27 -1.22
CA THR A 68 -42.56 69.38 -1.30
C THR A 68 -42.36 68.24 -2.37
N ALA A 69 -41.71 68.56 -3.49
CA ALA A 69 -41.40 67.62 -4.52
C ALA A 69 -40.42 66.50 -4.02
N ILE A 70 -39.42 66.93 -3.22
CA ILE A 70 -38.51 65.96 -2.56
C ILE A 70 -39.29 65.02 -1.60
N VAL A 71 -40.16 65.62 -0.77
CA VAL A 71 -40.97 64.80 0.15
C VAL A 71 -41.87 63.81 -0.62
N ALA A 72 -42.53 64.29 -1.69
CA ALA A 72 -43.38 63.43 -2.53
C ALA A 72 -42.58 62.30 -3.21
N ASP A 73 -41.36 62.57 -3.65
CA ASP A 73 -40.46 61.56 -4.23
C ASP A 73 -40.09 60.48 -3.19
N VAL A 74 -39.71 60.90 -2.00
CA VAL A 74 -39.36 59.97 -0.91
C VAL A 74 -40.57 59.12 -0.50
N LEU A 75 -41.74 59.73 -0.36
CA LEU A 75 -42.97 59.02 0.01
C LEU A 75 -43.35 57.98 -1.04
N THR A 76 -43.37 58.33 -2.30
CA THR A 76 -43.70 57.39 -3.39
C THR A 76 -42.65 56.29 -3.54
N PHE A 77 -41.39 56.58 -3.23
CA PHE A 77 -40.35 55.53 -3.16
C PHE A 77 -40.65 54.50 -2.09
N TYR A 78 -41.01 54.97 -0.88
CA TYR A 78 -41.37 54.02 0.19
C TYR A 78 -42.69 53.31 -0.08
N ASP A 79 -43.68 53.96 -0.68
CA ASP A 79 -44.94 53.31 -1.09
C ASP A 79 -44.70 52.16 -2.09
N GLU A 80 -43.82 52.39 -3.07
CA GLU A 80 -43.45 51.35 -4.03
C GLU A 80 -42.71 50.19 -3.33
N ARG A 81 -41.84 50.50 -2.38
CA ARG A 81 -41.13 49.50 -1.62
C ARG A 81 -42.09 48.68 -0.75
N ILE A 82 -43.04 49.29 -0.08
CA ILE A 82 -44.05 48.64 0.71
C ILE A 82 -44.95 47.76 -0.20
N ALA A 83 -45.36 48.27 -1.36
CA ALA A 83 -46.17 47.54 -2.31
C ALA A 83 -45.43 46.28 -2.82
N ASN A 84 -44.15 46.37 -3.11
CA ASN A 84 -43.35 45.22 -3.49
C ASN A 84 -43.23 44.19 -2.35
N GLU A 85 -43.07 44.61 -1.11
CA GLU A 85 -43.00 43.73 0.04
C GLU A 85 -44.35 43.05 0.39
N SER A 86 -45.45 43.47 -0.24
CA SER A 86 -46.76 42.90 -0.01
C SER A 86 -47.08 41.62 -0.78
N TYR A 87 -46.20 41.16 -1.65
CA TYR A 87 -46.40 39.92 -2.46
C TYR A 87 -45.17 39.03 -2.37
N LEU A 88 -45.39 37.74 -2.16
CA LEU A 88 -44.31 36.72 -2.07
C LEU A 88 -43.33 36.74 -3.28
N ARG A 89 -43.82 37.13 -4.46
CA ARG A 89 -43.01 37.13 -5.66
C ARG A 89 -42.08 38.34 -5.78
N THR A 90 -42.48 39.44 -5.19
CA THR A 90 -41.78 40.75 -5.31
C THR A 90 -41.06 41.13 -4.01
N SER A 91 -41.38 40.47 -2.91
CA SER A 91 -40.73 40.72 -1.61
C SER A 91 -39.28 40.28 -1.61
N VAL A 92 -38.41 41.08 -1.03
CA VAL A 92 -36.96 40.88 -0.95
C VAL A 92 -36.50 40.73 0.50
N GLU A 93 -37.25 41.29 1.44
CA GLU A 93 -36.93 41.26 2.85
C GLU A 93 -37.38 39.93 3.47
N LEU A 94 -36.46 39.25 4.18
CA LEU A 94 -36.75 37.94 4.80
C LEU A 94 -37.96 38.00 5.75
N LEU A 95 -38.12 39.13 6.48
CA LEU A 95 -39.25 39.31 7.39
C LEU A 95 -40.58 39.34 6.62
N SER A 96 -40.66 40.12 5.51
CA SER A 96 -41.84 40.19 4.65
C SER A 96 -42.20 38.83 4.08
N VAL A 97 -41.22 38.08 3.57
CA VAL A 97 -41.41 36.73 3.06
C VAL A 97 -41.94 35.79 4.17
N ALA A 98 -41.39 35.88 5.38
CA ALA A 98 -41.82 35.05 6.50
C ALA A 98 -43.26 35.36 6.94
N GLU A 99 -43.61 36.64 7.03
CA GLU A 99 -44.98 37.03 7.42
C GLU A 99 -46.01 36.67 6.33
N LEU A 100 -45.69 36.88 5.07
CA LEU A 100 -46.57 36.48 3.97
C LEU A 100 -46.74 34.94 3.92
N ALA A 101 -45.66 34.20 4.19
CA ALA A 101 -45.72 32.74 4.29
C ALA A 101 -46.60 32.26 5.45
N ARG A 102 -46.61 33.00 6.58
CA ARG A 102 -47.48 32.72 7.73
C ARG A 102 -48.98 32.86 7.39
N LEU A 103 -49.32 33.79 6.51
CA LEU A 103 -50.74 33.95 6.08
C LEU A 103 -51.29 32.70 5.39
N ILE A 104 -50.43 31.91 4.74
CA ILE A 104 -50.81 30.63 4.10
C ILE A 104 -50.48 29.42 4.99
N GLY A 105 -50.18 29.62 6.27
CA GLY A 105 -49.90 28.58 7.24
C GLY A 105 -48.51 27.94 7.15
N TYR A 106 -47.61 28.56 6.38
CA TYR A 106 -46.22 28.09 6.28
C TYR A 106 -45.33 28.87 7.26
N SER A 107 -44.65 28.13 8.15
CA SER A 107 -43.63 28.67 9.02
C SER A 107 -42.24 28.28 8.49
N PRO A 108 -41.43 29.24 8.04
CA PRO A 108 -40.09 28.96 7.58
C PRO A 108 -39.25 28.33 8.71
N ARG A 109 -38.55 27.23 8.40
CA ARG A 109 -37.67 26.62 9.38
C ARG A 109 -36.47 27.54 9.62
N PRO A 110 -36.01 27.68 10.86
CA PRO A 110 -34.79 28.41 11.13
C PRO A 110 -33.62 27.74 10.39
N GLY A 111 -32.66 28.51 9.99
CA GLY A 111 -31.43 28.00 9.39
C GLY A 111 -30.77 27.00 10.33
N ALA A 112 -30.32 25.88 9.79
CA ALA A 112 -29.50 24.93 10.52
C ALA A 112 -28.02 25.28 10.31
N SER A 113 -27.25 25.15 11.38
CA SER A 113 -25.80 25.29 11.28
C SER A 113 -25.20 24.19 10.40
N ALA A 114 -24.19 24.53 9.62
CA ALA A 114 -23.45 23.55 8.84
C ALA A 114 -22.70 22.58 9.76
N SER A 115 -22.60 21.31 9.35
CA SER A 115 -21.77 20.31 9.99
C SER A 115 -20.68 19.85 9.03
N ALA A 116 -19.51 19.53 9.57
CA ALA A 116 -18.38 19.03 8.82
C ALA A 116 -17.66 17.92 9.62
N TYR A 117 -17.05 16.98 8.91
CA TYR A 117 -16.17 16.01 9.53
C TYR A 117 -14.76 16.56 9.56
N LEU A 118 -14.10 16.45 10.71
CA LEU A 118 -12.74 16.90 10.93
C LEU A 118 -11.86 15.72 11.31
N ALA A 119 -10.69 15.65 10.69
CA ALA A 119 -9.62 14.74 11.08
C ALA A 119 -8.55 15.56 11.84
N PHE A 120 -8.26 15.16 13.07
CA PHE A 120 -7.22 15.78 13.87
C PHE A 120 -5.92 15.01 13.73
N ARG A 121 -4.83 15.75 13.63
CA ARG A 121 -3.48 15.21 13.71
C ARG A 121 -2.82 15.76 14.96
N ILE A 122 -2.31 14.88 15.81
CA ILE A 122 -1.58 15.25 17.02
C ILE A 122 -0.09 14.97 16.85
N ASN A 123 0.72 15.70 17.60
CA ASN A 123 2.16 15.48 17.56
C ASN A 123 2.51 14.13 18.21
N ASP A 124 3.55 13.48 17.70
CA ASP A 124 4.07 12.27 18.31
C ASP A 124 4.58 12.59 19.72
N PRO A 125 4.30 11.75 20.72
CA PRO A 125 4.85 11.95 22.04
C PRO A 125 6.39 11.82 21.99
N PRO A 126 7.11 12.55 22.85
CA PRO A 126 8.54 12.33 22.97
C PRO A 126 8.81 10.88 23.42
N PRO A 127 9.91 10.25 22.98
CA PRO A 127 10.25 8.91 23.40
C PRO A 127 10.41 8.87 24.94
N SER A 128 9.59 8.05 25.59
CA SER A 128 9.67 7.87 27.05
C SER A 128 10.56 6.65 27.37
N PRO A 129 11.60 6.78 28.18
CA PRO A 129 12.45 5.67 28.58
C PRO A 129 11.85 4.77 29.66
N VAL A 130 10.65 5.08 30.17
CA VAL A 130 10.02 4.37 31.28
C VAL A 130 8.72 3.71 30.82
N PRO A 131 8.49 2.42 31.12
CA PRO A 131 7.21 1.78 30.90
C PRO A 131 6.11 2.53 31.67
N VAL A 132 5.07 2.95 30.97
CA VAL A 132 3.98 3.74 31.55
C VAL A 132 2.85 2.79 31.96
N ALA A 133 2.29 2.97 33.15
CA ALA A 133 1.14 2.20 33.61
C ALA A 133 -0.12 2.53 32.76
N ILE A 134 -1.02 1.55 32.61
CA ILE A 134 -2.20 1.67 31.73
C ILE A 134 -3.10 2.86 32.11
N ASP A 135 -3.23 3.16 33.38
CA ASP A 135 -4.07 4.26 33.89
C ASP A 135 -3.55 5.64 33.49
N THR A 136 -2.26 5.74 33.19
CA THR A 136 -1.59 6.96 32.69
C THR A 136 -1.47 7.03 31.16
N LEU A 137 -1.72 5.92 30.46
CA LEU A 137 -1.58 5.80 29.01
C LEU A 137 -2.49 6.75 28.23
N SER A 138 -3.69 7.03 28.74
CA SER A 138 -4.62 7.95 28.08
C SER A 138 -4.10 9.39 28.06
N SER A 139 -3.29 9.79 29.03
CA SER A 139 -2.73 11.15 29.10
C SER A 139 -1.41 11.30 28.37
N GLU A 140 -0.63 10.23 28.21
CA GLU A 140 0.71 10.29 27.59
C GLU A 140 0.71 9.94 26.09
N LEU A 141 -0.22 9.10 25.64
CA LEU A 141 -0.29 8.65 24.26
C LEU A 141 -1.34 9.37 23.43
N GLY A 142 -2.12 10.21 24.04
CA GLY A 142 -3.20 10.91 23.39
C GLY A 142 -3.44 12.27 23.99
N SER A 143 -4.31 13.02 23.35
CA SER A 143 -4.84 14.28 23.83
C SER A 143 -6.35 14.22 23.78
N LEU A 144 -7.00 14.48 24.91
CA LEU A 144 -8.44 14.64 24.93
C LEU A 144 -8.81 15.98 24.27
N ILE A 145 -9.55 15.94 23.19
CA ILE A 145 -10.17 17.10 22.56
C ILE A 145 -11.62 17.11 23.05
N PRO A 146 -11.97 18.00 24.00
CA PRO A 146 -13.30 18.01 24.59
C PRO A 146 -14.35 18.52 23.60
N ALA A 147 -15.60 18.12 23.80
CA ALA A 147 -16.74 18.70 23.13
C ALA A 147 -16.76 20.23 23.33
N GLY A 148 -17.17 20.99 22.30
CA GLY A 148 -17.14 22.45 22.32
C GLY A 148 -15.78 23.07 21.97
N SER A 149 -14.76 22.25 21.65
CA SER A 149 -13.48 22.79 21.15
C SER A 149 -13.67 23.52 19.82
N LYS A 150 -13.16 24.75 19.76
CA LYS A 150 -13.34 25.62 18.58
C LYS A 150 -12.28 25.35 17.53
N VAL A 151 -12.73 25.15 16.30
CA VAL A 151 -11.89 24.98 15.12
C VAL A 151 -12.29 26.01 14.08
N GLN A 152 -11.32 26.74 13.56
CA GLN A 152 -11.55 27.81 12.60
C GLN A 152 -11.09 27.38 11.20
N SER A 153 -11.90 27.66 10.18
CA SER A 153 -11.52 27.44 8.79
C SER A 153 -10.46 28.45 8.33
N MET A 154 -9.60 28.04 7.42
CA MET A 154 -8.73 28.95 6.67
C MET A 154 -9.48 29.42 5.43
N PRO A 155 -9.96 30.68 5.40
CA PRO A 155 -10.78 31.16 4.29
C PRO A 155 -9.94 31.45 3.05
N ALA A 156 -10.55 31.34 1.88
CA ALA A 156 -9.97 31.89 0.66
C ALA A 156 -9.98 33.44 0.69
N PRO A 157 -9.17 34.10 -0.14
CA PRO A 157 -9.17 35.58 -0.22
C PRO A 157 -10.58 36.13 -0.44
N GLY A 158 -11.00 37.09 0.43
CA GLY A 158 -12.32 37.71 0.41
C GLY A 158 -13.43 36.95 1.16
N GLN A 159 -13.13 35.83 1.79
CA GLN A 159 -14.06 35.11 2.64
C GLN A 159 -13.75 35.33 4.12
N THR A 160 -14.77 35.27 4.96
CA THR A 160 -14.62 35.34 6.42
C THR A 160 -14.38 33.94 7.00
N PRO A 161 -13.47 33.78 7.99
CA PRO A 161 -13.27 32.52 8.66
C PRO A 161 -14.53 32.04 9.36
N GLN A 162 -14.82 30.75 9.24
CA GLN A 162 -15.95 30.10 9.91
C GLN A 162 -15.46 29.30 11.10
N THR A 163 -16.13 29.40 12.22
CA THR A 163 -15.79 28.67 13.44
C THR A 163 -16.76 27.51 13.62
N PHE A 164 -16.20 26.32 13.80
CA PHE A 164 -16.92 25.09 14.12
C PHE A 164 -16.59 24.66 15.55
N GLU A 165 -17.48 23.93 16.18
CA GLU A 165 -17.28 23.36 17.51
C GLU A 165 -17.42 21.84 17.44
N THR A 166 -16.55 21.11 18.17
CA THR A 166 -16.65 19.66 18.26
C THR A 166 -17.92 19.25 19.02
N GLN A 167 -18.63 18.23 18.53
CA GLN A 167 -19.91 17.80 19.12
C GLN A 167 -19.75 16.79 20.26
N ALA A 168 -18.60 16.08 20.32
CA ALA A 168 -18.31 15.06 21.30
C ALA A 168 -16.83 15.09 21.69
N ASP A 169 -16.52 14.51 22.82
CA ASP A 169 -15.15 14.28 23.24
C ASP A 169 -14.43 13.34 22.27
N LEU A 170 -13.21 13.66 21.93
CA LEU A 170 -12.34 12.85 21.08
C LEU A 170 -11.06 12.51 21.82
N ASP A 171 -10.87 11.26 22.17
CA ASP A 171 -9.58 10.73 22.56
C ASP A 171 -8.72 10.59 21.30
N ALA A 172 -7.88 11.59 21.05
CA ALA A 172 -7.03 11.66 19.88
C ALA A 172 -5.68 11.05 20.20
N ARG A 173 -5.26 10.05 19.42
CA ARG A 173 -4.01 9.33 19.63
C ARG A 173 -3.11 9.45 18.41
N TRP A 174 -1.81 9.68 18.63
CA TRP A 174 -0.84 9.86 17.57
C TRP A 174 -0.75 8.63 16.64
N VAL A 175 -0.94 7.42 17.18
CA VAL A 175 -0.94 6.18 16.38
C VAL A 175 -2.03 6.13 15.31
N ALA A 176 -3.09 6.93 15.47
CA ALA A 176 -4.19 7.05 14.52
C ALA A 176 -4.00 8.17 13.49
N ASN A 177 -2.92 8.96 13.58
CA ASN A 177 -2.66 10.08 12.66
C ASN A 177 -2.61 9.67 11.18
N ALA A 178 -2.06 8.49 10.91
CA ALA A 178 -1.94 7.95 9.57
C ALA A 178 -2.11 6.42 9.61
N LEU A 179 -3.29 5.97 9.27
CA LEU A 179 -3.61 4.55 9.13
C LEU A 179 -3.29 4.13 7.70
N THR A 180 -2.30 3.25 7.53
CA THR A 180 -1.96 2.72 6.22
C THR A 180 -2.56 1.33 6.05
N PRO A 181 -3.20 1.02 4.92
CA PRO A 181 -3.63 -0.33 4.63
C PRO A 181 -2.42 -1.26 4.49
N LEU A 182 -2.66 -2.55 4.60
CA LEU A 182 -1.63 -3.56 4.36
C LEU A 182 -1.26 -3.55 2.88
N LEU A 183 -0.05 -3.05 2.56
CA LEU A 183 0.42 -2.89 1.18
C LEU A 183 1.20 -4.09 0.66
N ALA A 184 1.77 -4.89 1.55
CA ALA A 184 2.60 -6.02 1.17
C ALA A 184 2.60 -7.11 2.25
N ARG A 185 2.89 -8.36 1.87
CA ARG A 185 3.00 -9.52 2.75
C ARG A 185 4.33 -10.23 2.54
N PRO A 186 4.91 -10.87 3.57
CA PRO A 186 6.08 -11.73 3.39
C PRO A 186 5.72 -12.97 2.59
N TYR A 187 6.74 -13.61 2.01
CA TYR A 187 6.55 -14.94 1.41
C TYR A 187 6.20 -15.97 2.49
N PRO A 188 5.36 -17.00 2.13
CA PRO A 188 5.08 -18.09 3.04
C PRO A 188 6.39 -18.82 3.41
N ALA A 189 6.53 -19.18 4.68
CA ALA A 189 7.66 -19.98 5.11
C ALA A 189 7.57 -21.42 4.56
N ASN A 190 8.72 -22.07 4.45
CA ASN A 190 8.84 -23.46 4.01
C ASN A 190 8.18 -23.74 2.65
N SER A 191 8.05 -22.75 1.79
CA SER A 191 7.42 -22.93 0.48
C SER A 191 8.28 -22.35 -0.64
N THR A 192 8.54 -23.19 -1.64
CA THR A 192 9.11 -22.81 -2.93
C THR A 192 8.07 -22.86 -4.05
N ASN A 193 6.81 -23.14 -3.71
CA ASN A 193 5.72 -23.25 -4.66
C ASN A 193 5.04 -21.88 -4.90
N ILE A 194 5.76 -20.99 -5.56
CA ILE A 194 5.32 -19.64 -5.94
C ILE A 194 5.35 -19.51 -7.46
N ASP A 195 4.35 -18.82 -7.99
CA ASP A 195 4.23 -18.50 -9.43
C ASP A 195 4.77 -17.11 -9.78
N VAL A 196 4.85 -16.20 -8.82
CA VAL A 196 5.38 -14.84 -9.03
C VAL A 196 6.39 -14.47 -7.94
N LEU A 197 7.57 -14.10 -8.36
CA LEU A 197 8.66 -13.64 -7.49
C LEU A 197 8.84 -12.13 -7.67
N TYR A 198 8.78 -11.38 -6.58
CA TYR A 198 9.02 -9.94 -6.59
C TYR A 198 10.47 -9.66 -6.19
N VAL A 199 11.19 -8.95 -7.06
CA VAL A 199 12.62 -8.67 -6.91
C VAL A 199 12.85 -7.17 -7.02
N ARG A 200 13.68 -6.62 -6.11
CA ARG A 200 14.07 -5.21 -6.14
C ARG A 200 15.00 -4.91 -7.30
N ASN A 201 15.33 -3.64 -7.48
CA ASN A 201 16.32 -3.17 -8.46
C ASN A 201 16.05 -3.65 -9.89
N GLY A 202 14.78 -3.60 -10.32
CA GLY A 202 14.38 -3.98 -11.68
C GLY A 202 14.61 -5.44 -12.03
N GLY A 203 14.68 -6.32 -11.02
CA GLY A 203 14.88 -7.76 -11.23
C GLY A 203 16.32 -8.18 -11.43
N GLY A 204 17.30 -7.30 -11.17
CA GLY A 204 18.73 -7.62 -11.25
C GLY A 204 19.22 -7.98 -12.65
N GLY A 205 18.61 -7.39 -13.70
CA GLY A 205 19.01 -7.63 -15.09
C GLY A 205 18.60 -9.00 -15.65
N ARG A 206 17.59 -9.62 -15.06
CA ARG A 206 17.03 -10.90 -15.57
C ARG A 206 16.28 -10.72 -16.87
N VAL A 207 16.31 -11.75 -17.71
CA VAL A 207 15.59 -11.82 -18.99
C VAL A 207 14.67 -13.04 -19.05
N LEU A 208 13.78 -13.04 -20.03
CA LEU A 208 12.88 -14.18 -20.27
C LEU A 208 13.69 -15.45 -20.57
N GLY A 209 13.29 -16.54 -19.96
CA GLY A 209 13.98 -17.83 -20.07
C GLY A 209 15.11 -18.04 -19.09
N ASP A 210 15.53 -17.02 -18.33
CA ASP A 210 16.49 -17.20 -17.24
C ASP A 210 15.92 -18.12 -16.18
N ARG A 211 16.80 -18.83 -15.48
CA ARG A 211 16.41 -19.74 -14.41
C ARG A 211 16.67 -19.11 -13.05
N VAL A 212 15.76 -19.36 -12.12
CA VAL A 212 15.84 -18.96 -10.71
C VAL A 212 15.71 -20.19 -9.85
N LEU A 213 16.62 -20.38 -8.93
CA LEU A 213 16.54 -21.42 -7.91
C LEU A 213 15.90 -20.82 -6.66
N LEU A 214 14.77 -21.38 -6.25
CA LEU A 214 14.07 -21.03 -5.03
C LEU A 214 14.47 -22.01 -3.94
N ALA A 215 14.81 -21.49 -2.76
CA ALA A 215 15.21 -22.28 -1.60
C ALA A 215 14.44 -21.86 -0.36
N SER A 216 13.84 -22.80 0.35
CA SER A 216 13.17 -22.58 1.63
C SER A 216 13.09 -23.88 2.40
N GLY A 217 13.54 -23.91 3.66
CA GLY A 217 13.43 -25.07 4.54
C GLY A 217 14.15 -26.32 4.04
N GLY A 218 15.26 -26.13 3.33
CA GLY A 218 15.98 -27.25 2.71
C GLY A 218 15.32 -27.79 1.43
N THR A 219 14.20 -27.24 1.01
CA THR A 219 13.58 -27.55 -0.28
C THR A 219 14.10 -26.59 -1.34
N PHE A 220 14.51 -27.15 -2.47
CA PHE A 220 15.01 -26.39 -3.61
C PHE A 220 14.13 -26.65 -4.82
N THR A 221 13.77 -25.58 -5.53
CA THR A 221 12.96 -25.69 -6.74
C THR A 221 13.52 -24.78 -7.81
N LEU A 222 13.90 -25.36 -8.94
CA LEU A 222 14.34 -24.60 -10.10
C LEU A 222 13.12 -24.16 -10.90
N ARG A 223 13.06 -22.89 -11.25
CA ARG A 223 12.00 -22.26 -12.02
C ARG A 223 12.55 -21.47 -13.19
N THR A 224 11.77 -21.38 -14.27
CA THR A 224 12.11 -20.56 -15.45
C THR A 224 11.26 -19.30 -15.47
N ILE A 225 11.84 -18.17 -15.81
CA ILE A 225 11.14 -16.89 -15.91
C ILE A 225 10.35 -16.86 -17.22
N LEU A 226 9.02 -16.80 -17.12
CA LEU A 226 8.10 -16.74 -18.25
C LEU A 226 7.72 -15.31 -18.64
N ALA A 227 7.66 -14.40 -17.66
CA ALA A 227 7.35 -12.99 -17.88
C ALA A 227 8.05 -12.11 -16.85
N ILE A 228 8.36 -10.87 -17.24
CA ILE A 228 8.93 -9.86 -16.37
C ILE A 228 8.11 -8.59 -16.51
N ARG A 229 7.61 -8.09 -15.38
CA ARG A 229 6.90 -6.82 -15.30
C ARG A 229 7.54 -5.94 -14.24
N ILE A 230 8.06 -4.78 -14.65
CA ILE A 230 8.70 -3.84 -13.73
C ILE A 230 7.74 -2.69 -13.44
N ASP A 231 7.52 -2.41 -12.15
CA ASP A 231 6.78 -1.22 -11.74
C ASP A 231 7.73 0.00 -11.84
N PRO A 232 7.39 1.00 -12.67
CA PRO A 232 8.27 2.15 -12.88
C PRO A 232 8.42 3.04 -11.65
N LYS A 233 7.47 3.00 -10.70
CA LYS A 233 7.52 3.81 -9.49
C LYS A 233 8.40 3.20 -8.41
N THR A 234 8.27 1.90 -8.17
CA THR A 234 8.95 1.18 -7.09
C THR A 234 10.22 0.47 -7.54
N GLN A 235 10.42 0.32 -8.86
CA GLN A 235 11.51 -0.47 -9.44
C GLN A 235 11.49 -1.95 -8.97
N ILE A 236 10.32 -2.44 -8.55
CA ILE A 236 10.12 -3.84 -8.23
C ILE A 236 9.74 -4.59 -9.50
N ALA A 237 10.47 -5.65 -9.81
CA ALA A 237 10.16 -6.56 -10.91
C ALA A 237 9.33 -7.73 -10.39
N ALA A 238 8.19 -7.97 -11.00
CA ALA A 238 7.42 -9.20 -10.85
C ALA A 238 7.87 -10.20 -11.92
N LEU A 239 8.52 -11.27 -11.49
CA LEU A 239 8.99 -12.36 -12.33
C LEU A 239 7.94 -13.49 -12.27
N THR A 240 7.22 -13.73 -13.35
CA THR A 240 6.32 -14.86 -13.46
C THR A 240 7.13 -16.12 -13.75
N LEU A 241 6.95 -17.15 -12.95
CA LEU A 241 7.71 -18.40 -13.00
C LEU A 241 6.88 -19.54 -13.60
N ASP A 242 7.57 -20.53 -14.19
CA ASP A 242 6.94 -21.77 -14.65
C ASP A 242 6.56 -22.64 -13.46
N GLY A 243 5.37 -23.21 -13.49
CA GLY A 243 4.85 -24.06 -12.41
C GLY A 243 4.78 -23.32 -11.08
N GLY A 244 4.01 -23.74 -10.20
CA GLY A 244 3.75 -23.07 -8.95
C GLY A 244 2.30 -22.60 -8.89
N SER A 245 1.90 -22.12 -7.75
CA SER A 245 0.58 -21.57 -7.52
C SER A 245 0.74 -20.16 -6.94
N ALA A 246 -0.23 -19.30 -7.24
CA ALA A 246 -0.31 -18.02 -6.58
C ALA A 246 -0.24 -18.23 -5.06
N PRO A 247 0.61 -17.47 -4.35
CA PRO A 247 0.66 -17.58 -2.92
C PRO A 247 -0.75 -17.30 -2.39
N SER A 248 -1.33 -18.28 -1.69
CA SER A 248 -2.65 -18.12 -1.11
C SER A 248 -2.63 -16.91 -0.18
N LEU A 249 -3.36 -15.87 -0.56
CA LEU A 249 -3.63 -14.72 0.29
C LEU A 249 -4.69 -15.06 1.35
N ALA A 250 -5.28 -16.25 1.26
CA ALA A 250 -6.16 -16.76 2.30
C ALA A 250 -5.38 -16.82 3.61
N ASP A 251 -5.89 -16.13 4.61
CA ASP A 251 -5.39 -16.28 5.96
C ASP A 251 -5.39 -17.78 6.28
N ALA A 252 -4.22 -18.34 6.48
CA ALA A 252 -4.15 -19.70 7.02
C ALA A 252 -5.00 -19.70 8.29
N PRO A 253 -5.90 -20.67 8.50
CA PRO A 253 -6.70 -20.72 9.70
C PRO A 253 -5.74 -20.68 10.89
N VAL A 254 -5.81 -19.58 11.62
CA VAL A 254 -4.95 -19.37 12.77
C VAL A 254 -5.43 -20.32 13.85
N PRO A 255 -4.58 -21.23 14.35
CA PRO A 255 -4.99 -22.12 15.42
C PRO A 255 -5.38 -21.27 16.63
N ALA A 256 -6.51 -21.61 17.26
CA ALA A 256 -6.96 -20.94 18.47
C ALA A 256 -5.83 -20.91 19.50
N PRO A 257 -5.46 -19.75 20.04
CA PRO A 257 -4.34 -19.67 20.96
C PRO A 257 -4.65 -20.42 22.25
N THR A 258 -3.71 -21.16 22.73
CA THR A 258 -3.74 -21.71 24.07
C THR A 258 -3.56 -20.53 25.06
N PRO A 259 -4.45 -20.36 26.06
CA PRO A 259 -4.30 -19.29 27.03
C PRO A 259 -2.93 -19.36 27.70
N ALA A 260 -2.16 -18.30 27.58
CA ALA A 260 -0.85 -18.26 28.21
C ALA A 260 -1.00 -18.18 29.75
N PRO A 261 -0.18 -18.89 30.52
CA PRO A 261 -0.24 -18.86 31.98
C PRO A 261 -0.01 -17.44 32.53
N ALA A 262 -0.64 -17.12 33.67
CA ALA A 262 -0.47 -15.83 34.33
C ALA A 262 1.00 -15.58 34.72
N GLY A 263 1.47 -14.34 34.58
CA GLY A 263 2.85 -13.97 34.90
C GLY A 263 3.88 -14.27 33.82
N THR A 264 3.47 -14.68 32.62
CA THR A 264 4.39 -14.92 31.49
C THR A 264 4.97 -13.60 30.98
N THR A 265 6.28 -13.57 30.77
CA THR A 265 6.96 -12.43 30.14
C THR A 265 6.44 -12.21 28.71
N MET A 266 6.27 -10.97 28.33
CA MET A 266 5.90 -10.62 26.95
C MET A 266 7.02 -11.04 26.00
N THR A 267 6.72 -12.01 25.13
CA THR A 267 7.60 -12.45 24.07
C THR A 267 6.90 -12.31 22.74
N ASP A 268 7.64 -12.13 21.66
CA ASP A 268 7.10 -12.05 20.30
C ASP A 268 6.17 -13.21 19.96
N THR A 269 6.57 -14.42 20.33
CA THR A 269 5.80 -15.64 20.07
C THR A 269 4.48 -15.64 20.84
N LEU A 270 4.50 -15.22 22.12
CA LEU A 270 3.32 -15.14 22.96
C LEU A 270 2.34 -14.09 22.45
N VAL A 271 2.87 -12.92 22.07
CA VAL A 271 2.05 -11.82 21.51
C VAL A 271 1.43 -12.23 20.19
N GLY A 272 2.19 -12.87 19.30
CA GLY A 272 1.68 -13.42 18.06
C GLY A 272 0.55 -14.43 18.29
N GLN A 273 0.74 -15.39 19.19
CA GLN A 273 -0.31 -16.37 19.53
C GLN A 273 -1.58 -15.73 20.10
N ILE A 274 -1.44 -14.66 20.88
CA ILE A 274 -2.58 -13.95 21.46
C ILE A 274 -3.34 -13.17 20.37
N VAL A 275 -2.63 -12.45 19.52
CA VAL A 275 -3.24 -11.54 18.55
C VAL A 275 -3.80 -12.27 17.35
N ASP A 276 -3.10 -13.26 16.84
CA ASP A 276 -3.51 -13.99 15.63
C ASP A 276 -4.67 -14.95 15.86
N GLY A 277 -4.99 -15.26 17.09
CA GLY A 277 -5.99 -16.27 17.42
C GLY A 277 -7.35 -15.77 17.92
N TYR A 278 -7.51 -14.49 18.21
CA TYR A 278 -8.77 -13.95 18.73
C TYR A 278 -9.23 -12.70 18.02
N VAL A 279 -10.53 -12.58 17.89
CA VAL A 279 -11.18 -11.29 17.61
C VAL A 279 -11.28 -10.56 18.96
N TRP A 280 -10.26 -9.79 19.29
CA TRP A 280 -10.24 -8.99 20.51
C TRP A 280 -11.11 -7.75 20.35
N ASN A 281 -12.00 -7.52 21.31
CA ASN A 281 -12.52 -6.18 21.50
C ASN A 281 -11.52 -5.36 22.33
N ARG A 282 -11.71 -4.05 22.37
CA ARG A 282 -10.84 -3.12 23.05
C ARG A 282 -10.72 -3.44 24.55
N ASP A 283 -11.85 -3.63 25.21
CA ASP A 283 -11.93 -3.79 26.65
C ASP A 283 -11.27 -5.10 27.11
N ASP A 284 -11.45 -6.18 26.34
CA ASP A 284 -10.80 -7.46 26.61
C ASP A 284 -9.29 -7.35 26.47
N LEU A 285 -8.80 -6.63 25.47
CA LEU A 285 -7.38 -6.47 25.22
C LEU A 285 -6.74 -5.56 26.28
N GLU A 286 -7.36 -4.45 26.66
CA GLU A 286 -6.93 -3.58 27.74
C GLU A 286 -6.88 -4.35 29.07
N THR A 287 -7.89 -5.18 29.33
CA THR A 287 -7.92 -6.05 30.52
C THR A 287 -6.79 -7.07 30.53
N LEU A 288 -6.48 -7.67 29.36
CA LEU A 288 -5.38 -8.61 29.24
C LEU A 288 -4.04 -7.92 29.53
N ILE A 289 -3.80 -6.78 28.90
CA ILE A 289 -2.57 -6.00 29.05
C ILE A 289 -2.38 -5.58 30.52
N ALA A 290 -3.45 -5.08 31.15
CA ALA A 290 -3.45 -4.72 32.57
C ALA A 290 -3.13 -5.91 33.49
N ARG A 291 -3.79 -7.05 33.28
CA ARG A 291 -3.54 -8.28 34.06
C ARG A 291 -2.11 -8.79 33.92
N ARG A 292 -1.46 -8.54 32.80
CA ARG A 292 -0.08 -8.94 32.55
C ARG A 292 0.94 -7.91 32.98
N SER A 293 0.49 -6.74 33.43
CA SER A 293 1.35 -5.58 33.72
C SER A 293 2.25 -5.20 32.56
N TRP A 294 1.73 -5.32 31.34
CA TRP A 294 2.42 -4.90 30.12
C TRP A 294 2.14 -3.43 29.85
N SER A 295 3.07 -2.77 29.14
CA SER A 295 2.84 -1.46 28.57
C SER A 295 2.10 -1.59 27.24
N MET A 296 1.13 -0.72 26.97
CA MET A 296 0.41 -0.71 25.68
C MET A 296 1.37 -0.45 24.51
N ASN A 297 2.34 0.46 24.70
CA ASN A 297 3.34 0.76 23.68
C ASN A 297 4.21 -0.44 23.34
N ASP A 298 4.72 -1.13 24.36
CA ASP A 298 5.55 -2.31 24.16
C ASP A 298 4.73 -3.44 23.54
N PHE A 299 3.45 -3.55 23.90
CA PHE A 299 2.55 -4.51 23.29
C PHE A 299 2.32 -4.20 21.82
N GLU A 300 1.98 -2.95 21.44
CA GLU A 300 1.83 -2.56 20.04
C GLU A 300 3.12 -2.76 19.24
N ALA A 301 4.26 -2.36 19.79
CA ALA A 301 5.55 -2.54 19.14
C ALA A 301 5.86 -4.03 18.95
N THR A 302 5.59 -4.87 19.95
CA THR A 302 5.82 -6.32 19.90
C THR A 302 4.88 -7.01 18.91
N VAL A 303 3.60 -6.63 18.89
CA VAL A 303 2.62 -7.13 17.90
C VAL A 303 3.06 -6.77 16.47
N ASN A 304 3.45 -5.53 16.25
CA ASN A 304 3.89 -5.08 14.94
C ASN A 304 5.17 -5.81 14.51
N ALA A 305 6.11 -6.00 15.42
CA ALA A 305 7.33 -6.77 15.16
C ALA A 305 7.03 -8.25 14.88
N ALA A 306 6.15 -8.88 15.66
CA ALA A 306 5.77 -10.28 15.48
C ALA A 306 5.00 -10.51 14.17
N ARG A 307 4.11 -9.59 13.81
CA ARG A 307 3.32 -9.69 12.56
C ARG A 307 4.18 -9.65 11.31
N TRP A 308 5.31 -8.94 11.36
CA TRP A 308 6.24 -8.80 10.24
C TRP A 308 7.44 -9.73 10.31
N LYS A 309 7.57 -10.52 11.39
CA LYS A 309 8.51 -11.62 11.37
C LYS A 309 8.07 -12.61 10.30
N SER A 310 9.02 -13.03 9.50
CA SER A 310 8.80 -14.19 8.63
C SER A 310 8.17 -15.30 9.47
N PRO A 311 7.12 -15.97 8.96
CA PRO A 311 6.52 -17.10 9.66
C PRO A 311 7.63 -18.04 10.17
N ALA A 312 7.42 -18.66 11.33
CA ALA A 312 8.41 -19.54 11.96
C ALA A 312 8.86 -20.62 10.97
N GLY A 313 10.03 -20.46 10.41
CA GLY A 313 10.60 -21.31 9.38
C GLY A 313 11.60 -20.56 8.54
N PRO A 314 12.45 -21.26 7.79
CA PRO A 314 13.42 -20.61 6.93
C PRO A 314 12.73 -19.77 5.85
N ALA A 315 13.20 -18.54 5.75
CA ALA A 315 12.73 -17.58 4.75
C ALA A 315 13.02 -18.12 3.33
N LEU A 316 12.18 -17.71 2.38
CA LEU A 316 12.45 -17.93 0.97
C LEU A 316 13.72 -17.18 0.58
N THR A 317 14.63 -17.89 -0.07
CA THR A 317 15.79 -17.31 -0.74
C THR A 317 15.71 -17.65 -2.23
N ALA A 318 16.08 -16.74 -3.09
CA ALA A 318 16.13 -16.96 -4.53
C ALA A 318 17.54 -16.68 -5.05
N TYR A 319 18.01 -17.59 -5.89
CA TYR A 319 19.33 -17.48 -6.52
C TYR A 319 19.16 -17.35 -8.03
N ALA A 320 19.86 -16.39 -8.61
CA ALA A 320 19.92 -16.25 -10.07
C ALA A 320 20.88 -17.29 -10.64
N VAL A 321 20.38 -18.26 -11.36
CA VAL A 321 21.20 -19.27 -12.02
C VAL A 321 21.88 -18.69 -13.24
N LYS A 322 23.21 -18.73 -13.27
CA LYS A 322 24.01 -18.21 -14.36
C LYS A 322 24.53 -19.29 -15.32
N SER A 323 24.81 -20.46 -14.78
CA SER A 323 25.30 -21.58 -15.56
C SER A 323 24.71 -22.89 -15.07
N ASN A 324 24.33 -23.74 -16.01
CA ASN A 324 24.08 -25.14 -15.77
C ASN A 324 25.35 -25.90 -16.11
N ALA A 325 25.80 -26.71 -15.20
CA ALA A 325 26.95 -27.58 -15.36
C ALA A 325 26.53 -29.04 -15.08
N ALA A 326 27.36 -29.94 -15.42
CA ALA A 326 27.30 -31.33 -14.99
C ALA A 326 28.60 -31.74 -14.30
N LEU A 327 28.65 -32.88 -13.69
CA LEU A 327 29.87 -33.43 -13.13
C LEU A 327 30.73 -34.02 -14.24
N PHE A 328 32.04 -33.93 -14.07
CA PHE A 328 32.97 -34.60 -14.99
C PHE A 328 32.70 -36.10 -14.97
N GLY A 329 32.55 -36.72 -16.14
CA GLY A 329 32.12 -38.13 -16.26
C GLY A 329 30.66 -38.29 -16.64
N ASN A 330 29.86 -37.19 -16.73
CA ASN A 330 28.44 -37.29 -17.11
C ASN A 330 28.19 -37.99 -18.45
N ASN A 331 29.12 -37.86 -19.39
CA ASN A 331 29.10 -38.44 -20.73
C ASN A 331 30.16 -39.53 -20.94
N ALA A 332 30.69 -40.10 -19.85
CA ALA A 332 31.65 -41.19 -19.94
C ALA A 332 31.09 -42.40 -20.71
N PRO A 333 31.91 -43.10 -21.48
CA PRO A 333 31.45 -44.31 -22.17
C PRO A 333 30.93 -45.36 -21.19
N PHE A 334 30.04 -46.22 -21.64
CA PHE A 334 29.58 -47.32 -20.81
C PHE A 334 30.73 -48.30 -20.52
N TRP A 335 30.84 -48.77 -19.28
CA TRP A 335 31.88 -49.70 -18.87
C TRP A 335 32.00 -50.91 -19.81
N GLY A 336 30.86 -51.52 -20.16
CA GLY A 336 30.82 -52.66 -21.05
C GLY A 336 31.28 -52.37 -22.49
N SER A 337 31.31 -51.09 -22.90
CA SER A 337 31.75 -50.70 -24.25
C SER A 337 33.27 -50.51 -24.36
N LEU A 338 33.98 -50.45 -23.23
CA LEU A 338 35.43 -50.32 -23.24
C LEU A 338 36.09 -51.62 -23.63
N PRO A 339 37.27 -51.56 -24.33
CA PRO A 339 38.10 -52.76 -24.59
C PRO A 339 38.44 -53.53 -23.33
N TYR A 340 38.48 -54.85 -23.39
CA TYR A 340 38.74 -55.71 -22.24
C TYR A 340 40.04 -55.33 -21.51
N SER A 341 41.12 -55.01 -22.22
CA SER A 341 42.40 -54.56 -21.68
C SER A 341 42.35 -53.22 -20.92
N MET A 342 41.27 -52.43 -21.10
CA MET A 342 41.05 -51.16 -20.37
C MET A 342 40.18 -51.34 -19.12
N ARG A 343 39.46 -52.46 -19.00
CA ARG A 343 38.51 -52.74 -17.91
C ARG A 343 39.06 -53.68 -16.85
N VAL A 344 39.86 -54.63 -17.26
CA VAL A 344 40.29 -55.74 -16.41
C VAL A 344 41.80 -55.94 -16.54
N ASP A 345 42.45 -56.08 -15.40
CA ASP A 345 43.85 -56.47 -15.35
C ASP A 345 44.03 -57.77 -16.06
N TYR A 346 45.02 -57.84 -16.90
CA TYR A 346 45.33 -59.08 -17.62
C TYR A 346 46.83 -59.38 -17.50
N THR A 347 47.12 -60.70 -17.48
CA THR A 347 48.52 -61.16 -17.53
C THR A 347 48.90 -61.39 -18.99
N ASP A 348 49.94 -60.69 -19.45
CA ASP A 348 50.46 -60.87 -20.80
C ASP A 348 51.00 -62.31 -20.92
N PRO A 349 50.44 -63.12 -21.80
CA PRO A 349 50.87 -64.52 -21.94
C PRO A 349 52.30 -64.65 -22.46
N ASN A 350 52.90 -63.60 -23.03
CA ASN A 350 54.24 -63.68 -23.59
C ASN A 350 55.30 -63.27 -22.56
N THR A 351 55.00 -62.31 -21.68
CA THR A 351 55.94 -61.79 -20.68
C THR A 351 55.67 -62.31 -19.27
N GLY A 352 54.48 -62.80 -18.99
CA GLY A 352 54.03 -63.19 -17.65
C GLY A 352 53.75 -62.04 -16.72
N ASP A 353 53.84 -60.80 -17.22
CA ASP A 353 53.59 -59.63 -16.42
C ASP A 353 52.09 -59.31 -16.31
N THR A 354 51.66 -58.90 -15.16
CA THR A 354 50.31 -58.38 -14.97
C THR A 354 50.23 -56.92 -15.38
N VAL A 355 49.43 -56.66 -16.40
CA VAL A 355 49.15 -55.31 -16.86
C VAL A 355 47.86 -54.83 -16.18
N THR A 356 47.98 -53.81 -15.37
CA THR A 356 46.84 -53.18 -14.69
C THR A 356 46.03 -52.37 -15.70
N ALA A 357 44.75 -52.64 -15.74
CA ALA A 357 43.81 -51.88 -16.59
C ALA A 357 43.78 -50.42 -16.17
N PRO A 358 43.96 -49.46 -17.08
CA PRO A 358 44.15 -48.03 -16.71
C PRO A 358 42.90 -47.42 -16.06
N TYR A 359 41.75 -48.07 -16.18
CA TYR A 359 40.48 -47.53 -15.68
C TYR A 359 39.73 -48.50 -14.72
N SER A 360 40.34 -49.59 -14.27
CA SER A 360 39.71 -50.62 -13.45
C SER A 360 39.13 -50.10 -12.12
N GLU A 361 39.73 -49.08 -11.55
CA GLU A 361 39.33 -48.50 -10.26
C GLU A 361 38.43 -47.24 -10.36
N GLN A 362 38.14 -46.76 -11.59
CA GLN A 362 37.38 -45.51 -11.79
C GLN A 362 35.89 -45.70 -11.88
N TRP A 363 35.40 -46.91 -12.20
CA TRP A 363 34.00 -47.27 -12.16
C TRP A 363 33.72 -48.08 -10.90
N ASP A 364 32.74 -47.64 -10.11
CA ASP A 364 32.43 -48.33 -8.86
C ASP A 364 31.81 -49.70 -9.08
N THR A 365 32.28 -50.67 -8.29
CA THR A 365 31.75 -52.04 -8.23
C THR A 365 30.75 -52.15 -7.07
N PHE A 366 29.59 -51.50 -7.19
CA PHE A 366 28.56 -51.61 -6.16
C PHE A 366 28.00 -53.06 -6.13
N GLY A 367 28.17 -53.76 -5.02
CA GLY A 367 27.59 -55.08 -4.79
C GLY A 367 28.35 -56.26 -5.39
N GLY A 368 29.61 -56.12 -5.75
CA GLY A 368 30.44 -57.27 -6.20
C GLY A 368 30.14 -57.77 -7.60
N VAL A 369 29.39 -57.06 -8.40
CA VAL A 369 29.10 -57.38 -9.81
C VAL A 369 29.89 -56.41 -10.68
N ALA A 370 30.96 -56.86 -11.25
CA ALA A 370 31.71 -56.11 -12.24
C ALA A 370 30.81 -55.76 -13.44
N GLY A 371 30.61 -54.47 -13.72
CA GLY A 371 29.91 -54.07 -14.92
C GLY A 371 28.71 -53.15 -14.72
N HIS A 372 28.52 -52.53 -13.57
CA HIS A 372 27.51 -51.46 -13.42
C HIS A 372 28.01 -50.13 -13.99
N ASP A 373 27.19 -49.54 -14.85
CA ASP A 373 27.45 -48.20 -15.45
C ASP A 373 27.21 -47.02 -14.47
N THR A 374 27.13 -47.27 -13.19
CA THR A 374 26.99 -46.24 -12.16
C THR A 374 28.35 -45.70 -11.83
N LEU A 375 28.64 -44.55 -12.44
CA LEU A 375 29.73 -43.71 -11.97
C LEU A 375 29.27 -43.01 -10.69
N THR A 376 29.99 -43.23 -9.60
CA THR A 376 29.76 -42.54 -8.34
C THR A 376 30.94 -41.62 -8.05
N TYR A 377 30.68 -40.46 -7.52
CA TYR A 377 31.73 -39.55 -7.09
C TYR A 377 32.13 -39.87 -5.65
N GLY A 378 33.28 -40.49 -5.50
CA GLY A 378 33.92 -40.79 -4.21
C GLY A 378 33.49 -42.09 -3.53
N PRO A 379 34.32 -42.63 -2.63
CA PRO A 379 33.97 -43.72 -1.79
C PRO A 379 32.97 -43.27 -0.73
N SER A 380 31.90 -43.99 -0.52
CA SER A 380 30.90 -44.04 0.56
C SER A 380 30.76 -42.84 1.57
N SER A 381 31.54 -41.80 1.46
CA SER A 381 31.42 -40.54 2.18
C SER A 381 31.84 -39.38 1.26
N PHE A 382 30.90 -38.50 0.97
CA PHE A 382 31.23 -37.26 0.29
C PHE A 382 32.14 -36.45 1.21
N ASN A 383 33.43 -36.48 0.93
CA ASN A 383 34.39 -35.74 1.73
C ASN A 383 34.44 -34.30 1.17
N LEU A 384 33.91 -33.37 1.94
CA LEU A 384 33.83 -31.95 1.55
C LEU A 384 35.16 -31.29 1.33
N ASP A 385 36.24 -31.92 1.82
CA ASP A 385 37.61 -31.41 1.65
C ASP A 385 38.19 -31.79 0.27
N GLU A 386 37.49 -32.63 -0.52
CA GLU A 386 37.89 -33.01 -1.85
C GLU A 386 37.33 -32.05 -2.92
N SER A 387 38.12 -31.85 -3.98
CA SER A 387 37.71 -31.04 -5.11
C SER A 387 36.70 -31.81 -5.99
N ILE A 388 35.66 -31.09 -6.43
CA ILE A 388 34.66 -31.59 -7.38
C ILE A 388 34.98 -31.01 -8.77
N ASP A 389 35.05 -31.90 -9.76
CA ASP A 389 35.30 -31.52 -11.13
C ASP A 389 33.99 -31.41 -11.93
N LEU A 390 33.81 -30.25 -12.56
CA LEU A 390 32.72 -30.00 -13.49
C LEU A 390 33.07 -30.46 -14.91
N ASP A 391 32.09 -30.66 -15.76
CA ASP A 391 32.28 -31.22 -17.11
C ASP A 391 33.00 -30.30 -18.10
N ALA A 392 33.06 -29.01 -17.80
CA ALA A 392 33.70 -28.01 -18.63
C ALA A 392 34.30 -26.86 -17.81
N VAL A 393 34.87 -25.86 -18.48
CA VAL A 393 35.32 -24.62 -17.82
C VAL A 393 34.18 -23.63 -17.69
N TYR A 394 33.81 -23.30 -16.44
CA TYR A 394 32.74 -22.39 -16.11
C TYR A 394 33.24 -21.08 -15.49
N PRO A 395 33.24 -19.96 -16.22
CA PRO A 395 33.67 -18.66 -15.68
C PRO A 395 32.80 -18.15 -14.52
N ALA A 396 31.58 -18.64 -14.40
CA ALA A 396 30.67 -18.28 -13.31
C ALA A 396 30.97 -19.00 -11.99
N ALA A 397 31.79 -20.06 -12.02
CA ALA A 397 32.23 -20.77 -10.82
C ALA A 397 33.40 -20.01 -10.17
N VAL A 398 33.08 -18.92 -9.47
CA VAL A 398 34.04 -18.10 -8.75
C VAL A 398 33.93 -18.30 -7.24
N PRO A 399 34.99 -18.10 -6.47
CA PRO A 399 34.93 -18.12 -5.02
C PRO A 399 33.80 -17.19 -4.50
N GLY A 400 33.01 -17.66 -3.56
CA GLY A 400 31.82 -16.98 -3.03
C GLY A 400 30.52 -17.22 -3.80
N ALA A 401 30.56 -17.80 -5.00
CA ALA A 401 29.35 -18.19 -5.72
C ALA A 401 28.64 -19.34 -5.01
N THR A 402 27.29 -19.34 -5.08
CA THR A 402 26.48 -20.47 -4.58
C THR A 402 26.38 -21.53 -5.67
N VAL A 403 26.67 -22.77 -5.32
CA VAL A 403 26.46 -23.93 -6.18
C VAL A 403 25.44 -24.87 -5.58
N VAL A 404 24.58 -25.42 -6.44
CA VAL A 404 23.57 -26.40 -6.05
C VAL A 404 23.72 -27.63 -6.92
N PHE A 405 23.90 -28.75 -6.26
CA PHE A 405 23.90 -30.08 -6.89
C PHE A 405 22.52 -30.72 -6.65
N PHE A 406 21.95 -31.22 -7.68
CA PHE A 406 20.66 -31.89 -7.63
C PHE A 406 20.75 -33.27 -8.28
N ASP A 407 20.55 -34.31 -7.50
CA ASP A 407 20.53 -35.71 -7.97
C ASP A 407 19.12 -36.27 -7.82
N THR A 408 18.59 -36.79 -8.93
CA THR A 408 17.20 -37.29 -8.96
C THR A 408 17.07 -38.72 -8.48
N ILE A 409 18.15 -39.53 -8.47
CA ILE A 409 18.08 -40.92 -7.99
C ILE A 409 17.91 -40.95 -6.48
N ASP A 410 18.81 -40.26 -5.78
CA ASP A 410 18.79 -40.25 -4.32
C ASP A 410 17.93 -39.10 -3.76
N SER A 411 17.27 -38.33 -4.65
CA SER A 411 16.55 -37.10 -4.26
C SER A 411 17.42 -36.16 -3.40
N LEU A 412 18.70 -36.16 -3.69
CA LEU A 412 19.71 -35.40 -2.93
C LEU A 412 19.86 -34.02 -3.52
N THR A 413 19.77 -33.01 -2.65
CA THR A 413 20.13 -31.64 -3.00
C THR A 413 21.20 -31.14 -2.05
N ILE A 414 22.32 -30.69 -2.61
CA ILE A 414 23.42 -30.09 -1.87
C ILE A 414 23.54 -28.64 -2.29
N THR A 415 23.50 -27.75 -1.34
CA THR A 415 23.78 -26.33 -1.55
C THR A 415 25.05 -25.95 -0.82
N ALA A 416 25.98 -25.32 -1.51
CA ALA A 416 27.27 -24.93 -0.94
C ALA A 416 27.75 -23.60 -1.52
N THR A 417 28.75 -23.02 -0.87
CA THR A 417 29.50 -21.89 -1.39
C THR A 417 30.83 -22.41 -1.98
N ILE A 418 31.17 -21.93 -3.17
CA ILE A 418 32.47 -22.27 -3.77
C ILE A 418 33.53 -21.55 -2.97
N GLU A 419 34.48 -22.32 -2.41
CA GLU A 419 35.62 -21.78 -1.68
C GLU A 419 36.79 -21.49 -2.64
N THR A 420 37.13 -22.47 -3.49
CA THR A 420 38.14 -22.30 -4.52
C THR A 420 37.63 -22.79 -5.87
N SER A 421 38.16 -22.23 -6.93
CA SER A 421 37.84 -22.63 -8.31
C SER A 421 39.09 -22.52 -9.17
N THR A 422 39.44 -23.62 -9.82
CA THR A 422 40.62 -23.72 -10.69
C THR A 422 40.30 -24.46 -11.97
N ALA A 423 40.85 -24.04 -13.09
CA ALA A 423 40.73 -24.75 -14.34
C ALA A 423 41.88 -25.78 -14.46
N VAL A 424 41.55 -27.06 -14.47
CA VAL A 424 42.50 -28.16 -14.50
C VAL A 424 42.25 -29.04 -15.70
N SER A 425 43.28 -29.82 -16.11
CA SER A 425 43.12 -30.88 -17.10
C SER A 425 42.89 -32.20 -16.37
N ARG A 426 41.87 -32.93 -16.74
CA ARG A 426 41.55 -34.26 -16.20
C ARG A 426 41.57 -35.32 -17.30
N ALA A 427 42.03 -36.49 -16.90
CA ALA A 427 41.99 -37.69 -17.74
C ALA A 427 41.50 -38.84 -16.89
N LEU A 428 40.16 -38.98 -16.80
CA LEU A 428 39.45 -40.01 -16.02
C LEU A 428 38.29 -40.55 -16.84
N TYR A 429 37.81 -41.71 -16.51
CA TYR A 429 36.64 -42.35 -17.15
C TYR A 429 36.80 -42.52 -18.67
N ALA A 430 37.99 -42.86 -19.11
CA ALA A 430 38.36 -42.94 -20.53
C ALA A 430 38.10 -41.66 -21.35
N MET A 431 38.03 -40.50 -20.66
CA MET A 431 37.86 -39.18 -21.25
C MET A 431 39.00 -38.27 -20.81
N SER A 432 39.23 -37.26 -21.60
CA SER A 432 40.14 -36.16 -21.21
C SER A 432 39.53 -34.84 -21.57
N GLY A 433 39.68 -33.85 -20.68
CA GLY A 433 39.14 -32.54 -20.90
C GLY A 433 39.73 -31.48 -19.95
N ARG A 434 39.52 -30.23 -20.30
CA ARG A 434 39.81 -29.11 -19.40
C ARG A 434 38.52 -28.76 -18.66
N VAL A 435 38.56 -28.78 -17.34
CA VAL A 435 37.39 -28.71 -16.45
C VAL A 435 37.59 -27.68 -15.37
N THR A 436 36.52 -27.24 -14.74
CA THR A 436 36.57 -26.44 -13.51
C THR A 436 36.55 -27.37 -12.31
N SER A 437 37.59 -27.31 -11.49
CA SER A 437 37.66 -28.02 -10.20
C SER A 437 37.33 -27.04 -9.10
N ILE A 438 36.34 -27.34 -8.26
CA ILE A 438 35.87 -26.50 -7.17
C ILE A 438 36.01 -27.20 -5.83
N THR A 439 36.35 -26.44 -4.78
CA THR A 439 36.17 -26.87 -3.38
C THR A 439 34.99 -26.14 -2.75
N LEU A 440 34.36 -26.74 -1.76
CA LEU A 440 33.11 -26.27 -1.21
C LEU A 440 33.25 -25.89 0.26
N SER A 441 32.52 -24.83 0.66
CA SER A 441 32.29 -24.43 2.05
C SER A 441 30.80 -24.23 2.32
N ASN A 442 30.41 -24.09 3.59
CA ASN A 442 29.01 -23.84 4.01
C ASN A 442 28.00 -24.84 3.40
N VAL A 443 28.31 -26.10 3.40
CA VAL A 443 27.50 -27.11 2.74
C VAL A 443 26.24 -27.41 3.53
N MET A 444 25.10 -27.32 2.86
CA MET A 444 23.78 -27.67 3.38
C MET A 444 23.19 -28.82 2.54
N TYR A 445 22.58 -29.79 3.20
CA TYR A 445 21.96 -30.94 2.57
C TYR A 445 20.45 -30.91 2.73
N SER A 446 19.73 -31.30 1.70
CA SER A 446 18.32 -31.59 1.74
C SER A 446 18.07 -32.91 1.03
N VAL A 447 17.37 -33.80 1.69
CA VAL A 447 17.08 -35.15 1.19
C VAL A 447 15.59 -35.42 1.23
N GLY A 448 15.03 -35.78 0.09
CA GLY A 448 13.59 -36.08 -0.05
C GLY A 448 13.18 -37.51 0.28
N GLY A 449 14.11 -38.38 0.74
CA GLY A 449 13.86 -39.79 1.02
C GLY A 449 14.15 -40.21 2.46
N PRO A 450 13.85 -41.48 2.84
CA PRO A 450 14.15 -41.99 4.18
C PRO A 450 15.66 -42.13 4.36
N PHE A 451 16.23 -41.16 5.06
CA PHE A 451 17.66 -41.10 5.30
C PHE A 451 18.01 -41.48 6.72
N PHE A 452 19.11 -42.24 6.86
CA PHE A 452 19.72 -42.51 8.16
C PHE A 452 20.87 -41.52 8.37
N PRO A 453 20.73 -40.50 9.23
CA PRO A 453 21.87 -39.66 9.59
C PRO A 453 22.89 -40.55 10.29
N SER A 454 24.10 -40.61 9.76
CA SER A 454 25.23 -41.24 10.48
C SER A 454 25.50 -40.46 11.75
N ALA A 455 25.79 -41.14 12.84
CA ALA A 455 26.11 -40.55 14.15
C ALA A 455 27.28 -39.56 14.12
N ASN A 456 28.02 -39.45 13.04
CA ASN A 456 29.20 -38.60 12.85
C ASN A 456 29.00 -37.47 11.85
N GLY A 457 27.74 -37.16 11.45
CA GLY A 457 27.46 -36.08 10.50
C GLY A 457 27.86 -36.35 9.05
N THR A 458 28.24 -37.59 8.74
CA THR A 458 28.56 -38.00 7.36
C THR A 458 27.28 -38.32 6.63
N VAL A 459 26.99 -37.60 5.56
CA VAL A 459 25.81 -37.88 4.70
C VAL A 459 26.18 -39.03 3.76
N LEU A 460 25.44 -40.12 3.87
CA LEU A 460 25.53 -41.23 2.92
C LEU A 460 24.62 -40.92 1.73
N GLY A 461 25.10 -40.23 0.76
CA GLY A 461 24.44 -39.97 -0.51
C GLY A 461 25.48 -39.81 -1.59
N PHE A 462 25.20 -40.31 -2.78
CA PHE A 462 26.12 -40.22 -3.89
C PHE A 462 25.62 -39.22 -4.91
N LEU A 463 26.51 -38.40 -5.42
CA LEU A 463 26.26 -37.66 -6.64
C LEU A 463 26.58 -38.55 -7.82
N HIS A 464 25.57 -38.86 -8.61
CA HIS A 464 25.74 -39.66 -9.82
C HIS A 464 26.12 -38.76 -10.99
N PRO A 465 27.37 -38.82 -11.49
CA PRO A 465 27.83 -37.90 -12.52
C PRO A 465 26.95 -37.83 -13.76
N ARG A 466 26.30 -38.93 -14.15
CA ARG A 466 25.41 -38.97 -15.31
C ARG A 466 24.06 -38.29 -15.12
N ILE A 467 23.67 -38.03 -13.89
CA ILE A 467 22.31 -37.60 -13.55
C ILE A 467 22.31 -36.29 -12.77
N ALA A 468 23.34 -36.08 -11.96
CA ALA A 468 23.44 -34.90 -11.14
C ALA A 468 23.54 -33.63 -12.00
N ALA A 469 22.61 -32.72 -11.81
CA ALA A 469 22.64 -31.40 -12.39
C ALA A 469 23.32 -30.43 -11.42
N VAL A 470 24.13 -29.53 -11.95
CA VAL A 470 24.86 -28.52 -11.16
C VAL A 470 24.42 -27.13 -11.59
N TYR A 471 23.94 -26.35 -10.65
CA TYR A 471 23.50 -24.98 -10.89
C TYR A 471 24.45 -24.02 -10.17
N ILE A 472 25.05 -23.12 -10.91
CA ILE A 472 25.98 -22.12 -10.38
C ILE A 472 25.29 -20.77 -10.39
N SER A 473 25.19 -20.12 -9.22
CA SER A 473 24.58 -18.82 -9.02
C SER A 473 25.63 -17.80 -8.61
N GLU A 474 25.59 -16.64 -9.20
CA GLU A 474 26.51 -15.53 -8.91
C GLU A 474 26.11 -14.76 -7.64
N ALA A 475 24.82 -14.63 -7.36
CA ALA A 475 24.30 -13.87 -6.22
C ALA A 475 22.85 -14.28 -5.85
N THR A 476 22.48 -13.98 -4.62
CA THR A 476 21.09 -14.01 -4.17
C THR A 476 20.30 -12.84 -4.78
N LEU A 477 19.07 -13.07 -5.15
CA LEU A 477 18.14 -12.02 -5.56
C LEU A 477 17.62 -11.28 -4.32
N ASP A 478 17.62 -9.95 -4.38
CA ASP A 478 17.01 -9.12 -3.32
C ASP A 478 15.49 -9.15 -3.45
N LEU A 479 14.85 -9.96 -2.62
CA LEU A 479 13.41 -10.18 -2.68
C LEU A 479 12.65 -8.99 -2.08
N ALA A 480 11.65 -8.53 -2.80
CA ALA A 480 10.63 -7.62 -2.28
C ALA A 480 9.45 -8.43 -1.72
N PRO A 481 8.77 -7.97 -0.68
CA PRO A 481 7.57 -8.65 -0.19
C PRO A 481 6.47 -8.65 -1.27
N ILE A 482 5.56 -9.61 -1.17
CA ILE A 482 4.44 -9.79 -2.11
C ILE A 482 3.49 -8.59 -1.97
N PRO A 483 3.27 -7.77 -3.01
CA PRO A 483 2.35 -6.63 -2.93
C PRO A 483 0.90 -7.11 -2.82
N VAL A 484 0.12 -6.43 -2.00
CA VAL A 484 -1.33 -6.61 -1.95
C VAL A 484 -1.95 -5.76 -3.05
N THR A 485 -2.40 -6.40 -4.11
CA THR A 485 -2.98 -5.73 -5.30
C THR A 485 -4.50 -5.66 -5.26
N ALA A 486 -5.14 -6.26 -4.26
CA ALA A 486 -6.58 -6.17 -4.08
C ALA A 486 -6.99 -4.73 -3.80
N ASN A 487 -8.02 -4.25 -4.51
CA ASN A 487 -8.60 -2.94 -4.25
C ASN A 487 -9.15 -2.90 -2.83
N VAL A 488 -8.96 -1.76 -2.16
CA VAL A 488 -9.63 -1.49 -0.90
C VAL A 488 -11.10 -1.26 -1.21
N GLY A 489 -11.93 -2.22 -0.86
CA GLY A 489 -13.37 -2.21 -1.07
C GLY A 489 -14.08 -2.87 0.11
N ASP A 490 -15.38 -3.04 -0.03
CA ASP A 490 -16.23 -3.69 0.97
C ASP A 490 -16.26 -3.00 2.35
N THR A 491 -16.52 -3.79 3.36
CA THR A 491 -16.76 -3.33 4.74
C THR A 491 -15.55 -3.47 5.65
N SER A 492 -14.42 -3.97 5.15
CA SER A 492 -13.22 -4.20 5.96
C SER A 492 -11.94 -3.77 5.25
N ILE A 493 -11.01 -3.18 6.01
CA ILE A 493 -9.69 -2.80 5.54
C ILE A 493 -8.66 -3.39 6.49
N LEU A 494 -7.74 -4.20 5.96
CA LEU A 494 -6.60 -4.67 6.73
C LEU A 494 -5.56 -3.55 6.84
N LEU A 495 -5.21 -3.21 8.06
CA LEU A 495 -4.17 -2.21 8.32
C LEU A 495 -2.78 -2.85 8.29
N GLY A 496 -1.80 -2.09 7.87
CA GLY A 496 -0.39 -2.49 7.83
C GLY A 496 0.24 -2.66 9.22
N ARG A 497 -0.38 -2.09 10.26
CA ARG A 497 0.05 -2.22 11.65
C ARG A 497 -1.15 -2.44 12.57
N CYS A 498 -0.92 -3.00 13.74
CA CYS A 498 -1.90 -3.04 14.81
C CYS A 498 -2.10 -1.64 15.37
N VAL A 499 -3.36 -1.20 15.46
CA VAL A 499 -3.76 0.08 16.07
C VAL A 499 -4.90 -0.22 17.02
N LEU A 500 -4.59 -0.31 18.30
CA LEU A 500 -5.51 -0.81 19.33
C LEU A 500 -6.63 0.16 19.71
N PRO A 501 -6.47 1.47 19.69
CA PRO A 501 -7.46 2.34 20.32
C PRO A 501 -8.47 2.98 19.39
N ILE A 502 -8.92 2.29 18.36
CA ILE A 502 -10.03 2.79 17.53
C ILE A 502 -11.34 2.17 18.03
N PRO A 503 -12.16 2.91 18.78
CA PRO A 503 -13.43 2.38 19.29
C PRO A 503 -14.42 2.16 18.15
N ALA A 504 -15.32 1.19 18.33
CA ALA A 504 -16.43 0.96 17.41
C ALA A 504 -17.28 2.23 17.23
N GLY A 505 -17.73 2.48 15.99
CA GLY A 505 -18.50 3.67 15.64
C GLY A 505 -17.66 4.92 15.34
N ARG A 506 -16.34 4.85 15.41
CA ARG A 506 -15.45 5.96 15.05
C ARG A 506 -15.42 6.15 13.53
N PHE A 507 -15.59 7.38 13.06
CA PHE A 507 -15.39 7.72 11.66
C PHE A 507 -13.90 7.77 11.31
N VAL A 508 -13.56 7.23 10.15
CA VAL A 508 -12.21 7.31 9.55
C VAL A 508 -12.29 7.97 8.19
N ALA A 509 -11.32 8.83 7.88
CA ALA A 509 -11.19 9.43 6.56
C ALA A 509 -10.25 8.55 5.71
N ILE A 510 -10.70 8.18 4.52
CA ILE A 510 -9.92 7.39 3.57
C ILE A 510 -9.58 8.28 2.38
N ALA A 511 -8.29 8.33 2.03
CA ALA A 511 -7.80 9.01 0.85
C ALA A 511 -7.04 8.01 -0.05
N GLY A 512 -7.26 8.08 -1.35
CA GLY A 512 -6.62 7.20 -2.33
C GLY A 512 -7.13 7.44 -3.74
N GLU A 513 -6.52 6.77 -4.70
CA GLU A 513 -7.00 6.76 -6.08
C GLU A 513 -8.21 5.84 -6.20
N ARG A 514 -9.23 6.26 -6.91
CA ARG A 514 -10.41 5.44 -7.18
C ARG A 514 -10.12 4.46 -8.30
N ALA A 515 -10.44 3.19 -8.08
CA ALA A 515 -10.22 2.13 -9.07
C ALA A 515 -11.22 2.14 -10.23
N ASP A 516 -12.32 2.88 -10.09
CA ASP A 516 -13.42 2.98 -11.06
C ASP A 516 -13.32 4.21 -11.98
N ARG A 517 -12.17 4.89 -12.01
CA ARG A 517 -11.90 6.05 -12.87
C ARG A 517 -10.61 5.90 -13.66
#